data_9e8669e8fc8e84cfcb845ca14be798ed
#
_entry.id   9e8669e8fc8e84cfcb845ca14be798ed
#
_cell.length_a   1.000
_cell.length_b   1.000
_cell.length_c   1.000
_cell.angle_alpha   90.00
_cell.angle_beta   90.00
_cell.angle_gamma   90.00
#
_symmetry.space_group_name_H-M   'P 1'
#
loop_
_entity.id
_entity.type
_entity.pdbx_description
1 polymer ?
#
loop_
_entity_poly.entity_id
_entity_poly.type
_entity_poly.pdbx_seq_one_letter_code
_entity_poly.pdbx_strand_id
1 'polypeptide(L)'
;MRFSALLRFYTFAAAVLLAFTALPQALGVEAPRLVQKDGRYTLLVEGRPFLILGGQIHNSSAWPSELPQVWQSMSALHANTIEAPVYWEQLEPQPDRFDFTNVDAIVEGARAHNLHVVLLWFGTWKNSKMHYVPGWVKNDTVRFPRIIRPDGEPIDVLSPMSRNTLEADKSAFVALMRHLKQIDNEQHTVILMQVENESGNIGSARDNSPESNREFAGQVPADLLAATGKQAGTWTEVFGAEADEIFQAYHQAKYINEIAAAGKQVFAIPCYINAWLGSSIDESQQRQMDEPGIRYPSGGAVQKLVGLWRALAPSIDMIGPDIYNGDSHFYRETMKAYHRPDNPLWIPETGRDDSFAKFFFYALGDGAIGFSPFGVDQTGWNILGDQPWTAHANNFALIGPMSREIARLEFEGKLKTAVEEPGQTAQEIDFGEWQATVAYGFPQPDGRHAFGTKDAHGTALVAQLGPDEFLVTGVDASISFHLPGKLPWIRSQIVTAEQGTYENGVWKPLRLWNGDETDRGLCFHEKPEVVRVKMQRF
;
A
#
# COMPACT_ATOMS: atom_id res chain seq x y z
N MET A 1 -56.97 80.85 -35.77
CA MET A 1 -57.10 79.69 -34.92
C MET A 1 -56.08 78.72 -35.36
N ARG A 2 -54.99 78.53 -34.62
CA ARG A 2 -53.84 77.67 -35.00
C ARG A 2 -53.72 76.54 -33.96
N PHE A 3 -53.87 75.31 -34.41
CA PHE A 3 -53.60 74.12 -33.59
C PHE A 3 -52.13 73.67 -33.86
N SER A 4 -51.34 73.62 -32.81
CA SER A 4 -50.00 73.09 -32.86
C SER A 4 -50.03 71.67 -32.30
N ALA A 5 -49.65 70.67 -33.08
CA ALA A 5 -49.49 69.29 -32.69
C ALA A 5 -48.04 69.06 -32.24
N LEU A 6 -47.85 68.63 -31.01
CA LEU A 6 -46.56 68.17 -30.48
C LEU A 6 -46.39 66.66 -30.78
N LEU A 7 -45.40 66.32 -31.52
CA LEU A 7 -44.95 64.95 -31.81
C LEU A 7 -43.98 64.48 -30.70
N ARG A 8 -44.33 63.51 -29.91
CA ARG A 8 -43.43 62.89 -28.95
C ARG A 8 -42.76 61.66 -29.60
N PHE A 9 -41.44 61.66 -29.75
CA PHE A 9 -40.64 60.52 -30.12
C PHE A 9 -40.39 59.66 -28.87
N TYR A 10 -40.82 58.40 -28.87
CA TYR A 10 -40.38 57.37 -27.95
C TYR A 10 -39.22 56.60 -28.52
N THR A 11 -38.04 56.76 -27.94
CA THR A 11 -36.87 55.94 -28.24
C THR A 11 -36.95 54.66 -27.40
N PHE A 12 -37.15 53.51 -28.04
CA PHE A 12 -37.02 52.19 -27.43
C PHE A 12 -35.53 51.83 -27.38
N ALA A 13 -34.92 51.79 -26.20
CA ALA A 13 -33.61 51.21 -25.96
C ALA A 13 -33.80 49.72 -25.73
N ALA A 14 -33.41 48.90 -26.70
CA ALA A 14 -33.33 47.43 -26.52
C ALA A 14 -32.06 47.10 -25.76
N ALA A 15 -32.20 46.75 -24.47
CA ALA A 15 -31.10 46.16 -23.68
C ALA A 15 -30.97 44.70 -24.04
N VAL A 16 -29.91 44.35 -24.78
CA VAL A 16 -29.51 42.94 -25.03
C VAL A 16 -28.81 42.47 -23.77
N LEU A 17 -29.50 41.64 -22.94
CA LEU A 17 -28.89 40.88 -21.86
C LEU A 17 -28.10 39.71 -22.48
N LEU A 18 -26.78 39.84 -22.57
CA LEU A 18 -25.85 38.72 -22.78
C LEU A 18 -25.79 37.90 -21.50
N ALA A 19 -26.61 36.85 -21.42
CA ALA A 19 -26.46 35.81 -20.39
C ALA A 19 -25.18 35.02 -20.70
N PHE A 20 -24.08 35.37 -20.04
CA PHE A 20 -22.92 34.47 -19.93
C PHE A 20 -23.36 33.24 -19.16
N THR A 21 -23.74 32.19 -19.84
CA THR A 21 -23.76 30.86 -19.26
C THR A 21 -22.32 30.46 -18.97
N ALA A 22 -21.86 30.68 -17.74
CA ALA A 22 -20.66 30.01 -17.24
C ALA A 22 -20.91 28.51 -17.34
N LEU A 23 -20.34 27.86 -18.36
CA LEU A 23 -20.19 26.42 -18.37
C LEU A 23 -19.44 26.06 -17.08
N PRO A 24 -19.95 25.11 -16.27
CA PRO A 24 -19.14 24.63 -15.15
C PRO A 24 -17.85 24.09 -15.77
N GLN A 25 -16.71 24.71 -15.46
CA GLN A 25 -15.43 24.08 -15.67
C GLN A 25 -15.52 22.74 -14.96
N ALA A 26 -15.43 21.65 -15.70
CA ALA A 26 -15.23 20.34 -15.12
C ALA A 26 -13.97 20.50 -14.28
N LEU A 27 -14.12 20.48 -12.96
CA LEU A 27 -13.00 20.40 -12.03
C LEU A 27 -12.29 19.12 -12.42
N GLY A 28 -11.06 19.24 -12.95
CA GLY A 28 -10.25 18.08 -13.29
C GLY A 28 -10.18 17.15 -12.08
N VAL A 29 -10.13 15.84 -12.32
CA VAL A 29 -9.99 14.85 -11.26
C VAL A 29 -8.73 15.19 -10.45
N GLU A 30 -8.86 15.25 -9.11
CA GLU A 30 -7.71 15.54 -8.25
C GLU A 30 -6.67 14.42 -8.36
N ALA A 31 -5.39 14.80 -8.51
CA ALA A 31 -4.28 13.86 -8.53
C ALA A 31 -4.20 13.03 -7.24
N PRO A 32 -3.82 11.76 -7.35
CA PRO A 32 -3.61 10.90 -6.19
C PRO A 32 -2.60 11.51 -5.23
N ARG A 33 -2.89 11.47 -3.93
CA ARG A 33 -1.99 12.01 -2.91
C ARG A 33 -2.20 11.37 -1.55
N LEU A 34 -1.11 11.25 -0.80
CA LEU A 34 -1.18 10.87 0.61
C LEU A 34 -1.55 12.09 1.47
N VAL A 35 -2.42 11.88 2.44
CA VAL A 35 -2.75 12.87 3.46
C VAL A 35 -2.62 12.26 4.84
N GLN A 36 -2.22 13.10 5.79
CA GLN A 36 -2.07 12.71 7.19
C GLN A 36 -2.94 13.60 8.08
N LYS A 37 -3.56 12.98 9.08
CA LYS A 37 -4.29 13.67 10.14
C LYS A 37 -4.19 12.85 11.42
N ASP A 38 -3.83 13.49 12.52
CA ASP A 38 -3.76 12.87 13.85
C ASP A 38 -2.93 11.56 13.88
N GLY A 39 -1.82 11.53 13.12
CA GLY A 39 -0.93 10.38 13.00
C GLY A 39 -1.41 9.28 12.05
N ARG A 40 -2.61 9.39 11.48
CA ARG A 40 -3.17 8.44 10.51
C ARG A 40 -2.99 8.93 9.09
N TYR A 41 -2.85 8.00 8.19
CA TYR A 41 -2.70 8.28 6.77
C TYR A 41 -3.88 7.74 5.96
N THR A 42 -4.14 8.34 4.81
CA THR A 42 -4.97 7.77 3.75
C THR A 42 -4.46 8.21 2.39
N LEU A 43 -4.64 7.36 1.39
CA LEU A 43 -4.47 7.72 -0.01
C LEU A 43 -5.77 8.36 -0.50
N LEU A 44 -5.68 9.58 -1.03
CA LEU A 44 -6.80 10.18 -1.75
C LEU A 44 -6.68 9.85 -3.23
N VAL A 45 -7.71 9.27 -3.79
CA VAL A 45 -7.90 9.05 -5.22
C VAL A 45 -9.20 9.72 -5.62
N GLU A 46 -9.17 10.58 -6.63
CA GLU A 46 -10.33 11.42 -7.01
C GLU A 46 -10.84 12.29 -5.84
N GLY A 47 -9.91 12.78 -5.01
CA GLY A 47 -10.22 13.61 -3.84
C GLY A 47 -10.88 12.90 -2.65
N ARG A 48 -11.04 11.58 -2.69
CA ARG A 48 -11.69 10.78 -1.64
C ARG A 48 -10.77 9.69 -1.09
N PRO A 49 -10.89 9.32 0.20
CA PRO A 49 -10.18 8.18 0.76
C PRO A 49 -10.34 6.91 -0.08
N PHE A 50 -9.25 6.19 -0.26
CA PHE A 50 -9.18 4.99 -1.08
C PHE A 50 -8.38 3.91 -0.37
N LEU A 51 -8.97 2.74 -0.20
CA LEU A 51 -8.30 1.54 0.27
C LEU A 51 -7.87 0.71 -0.94
N ILE A 52 -6.58 0.45 -1.08
CA ILE A 52 -6.07 -0.43 -2.12
C ILE A 52 -6.38 -1.89 -1.75
N LEU A 53 -7.25 -2.52 -2.52
CA LEU A 53 -7.43 -3.97 -2.57
C LEU A 53 -6.64 -4.45 -3.78
N GLY A 54 -5.34 -4.66 -3.57
CA GLY A 54 -4.39 -4.86 -4.65
C GLY A 54 -4.23 -6.31 -5.05
N GLY A 55 -3.84 -6.52 -6.30
CA GLY A 55 -3.32 -7.79 -6.77
C GLY A 55 -2.02 -7.54 -7.52
N GLN A 56 -0.90 -8.02 -6.96
CA GLN A 56 0.37 -7.94 -7.64
C GLN A 56 0.53 -9.15 -8.57
N ILE A 57 0.80 -8.87 -9.84
CA ILE A 57 1.01 -9.91 -10.85
C ILE A 57 2.46 -10.43 -10.79
N HIS A 58 2.69 -11.63 -11.34
CA HIS A 58 4.04 -12.17 -11.46
C HIS A 58 4.96 -11.22 -12.24
N ASN A 59 6.24 -11.26 -11.89
CA ASN A 59 7.25 -10.37 -12.44
C ASN A 59 7.40 -10.40 -13.97
N SER A 60 6.92 -11.45 -14.64
CA SER A 60 6.99 -11.62 -16.09
C SER A 60 5.64 -11.54 -16.80
N SER A 61 4.58 -11.09 -16.14
CA SER A 61 3.21 -11.15 -16.67
C SER A 61 2.69 -9.84 -17.27
N ALA A 62 3.49 -8.76 -17.25
CA ALA A 62 3.09 -7.46 -17.80
C ALA A 62 3.30 -7.36 -19.33
N TRP A 63 2.98 -8.42 -20.06
CA TRP A 63 3.01 -8.44 -21.51
C TRP A 63 1.60 -8.38 -22.10
N PRO A 64 1.37 -7.68 -23.22
CA PRO A 64 0.07 -7.64 -23.88
C PRO A 64 -0.53 -9.00 -24.15
N SER A 65 0.29 -10.03 -24.40
CA SER A 65 -0.16 -11.43 -24.59
C SER A 65 -0.72 -12.07 -23.32
N GLU A 66 -0.23 -11.68 -22.14
CA GLU A 66 -0.60 -12.25 -20.84
C GLU A 66 -1.75 -11.49 -20.17
N LEU A 67 -1.91 -10.20 -20.47
CA LEU A 67 -2.90 -9.33 -19.84
C LEU A 67 -4.34 -9.86 -19.90
N PRO A 68 -4.84 -10.54 -20.96
CA PRO A 68 -6.17 -11.10 -20.96
C PRO A 68 -6.43 -12.08 -19.81
N GLN A 69 -5.44 -12.90 -19.43
CA GLN A 69 -5.52 -13.81 -18.28
C GLN A 69 -5.40 -13.05 -16.94
N VAL A 70 -4.55 -12.04 -16.91
CA VAL A 70 -4.38 -11.16 -15.74
C VAL A 70 -5.70 -10.48 -15.36
N TRP A 71 -6.44 -9.93 -16.31
CA TRP A 71 -7.73 -9.27 -16.04
C TRP A 71 -8.75 -10.24 -15.45
N GLN A 72 -8.75 -11.49 -15.90
CA GLN A 72 -9.63 -12.52 -15.32
C GLN A 72 -9.27 -12.79 -13.86
N SER A 73 -7.99 -12.87 -13.54
CA SER A 73 -7.50 -13.08 -12.17
C SER A 73 -7.84 -11.89 -11.25
N MET A 74 -7.66 -10.66 -11.73
CA MET A 74 -8.03 -9.45 -10.98
C MET A 74 -9.53 -9.41 -10.68
N SER A 75 -10.36 -9.75 -11.65
CA SER A 75 -11.81 -9.84 -11.47
C SER A 75 -12.21 -10.93 -10.46
N ALA A 76 -11.58 -12.10 -10.54
CA ALA A 76 -11.85 -13.21 -9.63
C ALA A 76 -11.36 -12.92 -8.19
N LEU A 77 -10.30 -12.14 -8.04
CA LEU A 77 -9.80 -11.65 -6.75
C LEU A 77 -10.69 -10.55 -6.15
N HIS A 78 -11.58 -9.94 -6.93
CA HIS A 78 -12.33 -8.73 -6.58
C HIS A 78 -11.40 -7.54 -6.24
N ALA A 79 -10.24 -7.49 -6.88
CA ALA A 79 -9.29 -6.38 -6.72
C ALA A 79 -9.88 -5.07 -7.29
N ASN A 80 -9.52 -3.94 -6.70
CA ASN A 80 -9.77 -2.61 -7.25
C ASN A 80 -8.51 -1.97 -7.85
N THR A 81 -7.36 -2.61 -7.67
CA THR A 81 -6.05 -2.10 -8.09
C THR A 81 -5.17 -3.26 -8.56
N ILE A 82 -4.52 -3.09 -9.70
CA ILE A 82 -3.47 -3.99 -10.17
C ILE A 82 -2.09 -3.40 -9.86
N GLU A 83 -1.15 -4.24 -9.40
CA GLU A 83 0.26 -3.90 -9.32
C GLU A 83 1.00 -4.60 -10.46
N ALA A 84 1.56 -3.82 -11.39
CA ALA A 84 2.14 -4.32 -12.62
C ALA A 84 3.55 -3.76 -12.88
N PRO A 85 4.52 -4.64 -13.22
CA PRO A 85 5.88 -4.20 -13.49
C PRO A 85 6.03 -3.47 -14.82
N VAL A 86 6.95 -2.51 -14.83
CA VAL A 86 7.50 -1.85 -16.02
C VAL A 86 8.99 -2.17 -16.07
N TYR A 87 9.43 -2.83 -17.13
CA TYR A 87 10.79 -3.32 -17.27
C TYR A 87 11.66 -2.31 -18.03
N TRP A 88 12.77 -1.89 -17.44
CA TRP A 88 13.66 -0.94 -18.10
C TRP A 88 14.17 -1.46 -19.45
N GLU A 89 14.57 -2.73 -19.53
CA GLU A 89 15.08 -3.33 -20.77
C GLU A 89 14.10 -3.34 -21.94
N GLN A 90 12.79 -3.27 -21.65
CA GLN A 90 11.74 -3.17 -22.67
C GLN A 90 11.36 -1.74 -22.96
N LEU A 91 11.28 -0.92 -21.92
CA LEU A 91 10.97 0.50 -22.07
C LEU A 91 12.07 1.22 -22.87
N GLU A 92 13.35 0.87 -22.66
CA GLU A 92 14.50 1.47 -23.34
C GLU A 92 15.44 0.39 -23.92
N PRO A 93 15.01 -0.34 -24.97
CA PRO A 93 15.82 -1.42 -25.57
C PRO A 93 17.13 -0.94 -26.18
N GLN A 94 17.25 0.32 -26.55
CA GLN A 94 18.45 1.00 -27.02
C GLN A 94 18.54 2.38 -26.35
N PRO A 95 19.73 2.94 -26.14
CA PRO A 95 19.88 4.24 -25.51
C PRO A 95 19.01 5.32 -26.18
N ASP A 96 18.23 6.05 -25.36
CA ASP A 96 17.32 7.13 -25.76
C ASP A 96 16.21 6.70 -26.75
N ARG A 97 15.93 5.39 -26.88
CA ARG A 97 14.81 4.86 -27.69
C ARG A 97 13.81 4.16 -26.81
N PHE A 98 12.65 4.79 -26.63
CA PHE A 98 11.63 4.34 -25.71
C PHE A 98 10.47 3.65 -26.45
N ASP A 99 9.99 2.53 -25.86
CA ASP A 99 8.80 1.79 -26.27
C ASP A 99 7.82 1.72 -25.09
N PHE A 100 6.68 2.36 -25.22
CA PHE A 100 5.64 2.41 -24.17
C PHE A 100 4.51 1.42 -24.39
N THR A 101 4.61 0.54 -25.38
CA THR A 101 3.53 -0.41 -25.78
C THR A 101 2.98 -1.20 -24.58
N ASN A 102 3.86 -1.72 -23.71
CA ASN A 102 3.43 -2.49 -22.53
C ASN A 102 2.75 -1.59 -21.48
N VAL A 103 3.27 -0.39 -21.27
CA VAL A 103 2.70 0.59 -20.33
C VAL A 103 1.30 1.00 -20.78
N ASP A 104 1.13 1.29 -22.07
CA ASP A 104 -0.17 1.66 -22.65
C ASP A 104 -1.18 0.52 -22.48
N ALA A 105 -0.78 -0.72 -22.79
CA ALA A 105 -1.64 -1.89 -22.65
C ALA A 105 -2.09 -2.13 -21.19
N ILE A 106 -1.21 -1.90 -20.22
CA ILE A 106 -1.54 -2.00 -18.78
C ILE A 106 -2.55 -0.92 -18.40
N VAL A 107 -2.27 0.35 -18.71
CA VAL A 107 -3.10 1.48 -18.29
C VAL A 107 -4.47 1.44 -18.97
N GLU A 108 -4.51 1.21 -20.28
CA GLU A 108 -5.77 1.09 -21.04
C GLU A 108 -6.59 -0.12 -20.61
N GLY A 109 -5.93 -1.27 -20.41
CA GLY A 109 -6.56 -2.48 -19.91
C GLY A 109 -7.15 -2.30 -18.51
N ALA A 110 -6.43 -1.67 -17.60
CA ALA A 110 -6.93 -1.37 -16.26
C ALA A 110 -8.19 -0.48 -16.30
N ARG A 111 -8.20 0.56 -17.13
CA ARG A 111 -9.39 1.40 -17.37
C ARG A 111 -10.58 0.59 -17.86
N ALA A 112 -10.35 -0.27 -18.85
CA ALA A 112 -11.41 -1.11 -19.40
C ALA A 112 -12.03 -2.07 -18.36
N HIS A 113 -11.27 -2.39 -17.29
CA HIS A 113 -11.71 -3.27 -16.21
C HIS A 113 -12.05 -2.53 -14.91
N ASN A 114 -12.12 -1.19 -14.92
CA ASN A 114 -12.38 -0.32 -13.77
C ASN A 114 -11.39 -0.54 -12.61
N LEU A 115 -10.12 -0.75 -12.93
CA LEU A 115 -9.03 -0.89 -11.98
C LEU A 115 -8.17 0.36 -11.96
N HIS A 116 -7.63 0.69 -10.79
CA HIS A 116 -6.46 1.55 -10.67
C HIS A 116 -5.18 0.74 -10.86
N VAL A 117 -4.06 1.45 -11.04
CA VAL A 117 -2.76 0.84 -11.29
C VAL A 117 -1.72 1.36 -10.29
N VAL A 118 -0.96 0.47 -9.74
CA VAL A 118 0.34 0.73 -9.13
C VAL A 118 1.38 0.20 -10.12
N LEU A 119 2.23 1.07 -10.66
CA LEU A 119 3.32 0.64 -11.54
C LEU A 119 4.58 0.38 -10.72
N LEU A 120 5.24 -0.73 -11.01
CA LEU A 120 6.46 -1.17 -10.36
C LEU A 120 7.63 -0.94 -11.32
N TRP A 121 8.45 0.09 -11.08
CA TRP A 121 9.63 0.36 -11.89
C TRP A 121 10.74 -0.63 -11.58
N PHE A 122 10.96 -1.60 -12.46
CA PHE A 122 12.08 -2.52 -12.42
C PHE A 122 13.24 -1.90 -13.22
N GLY A 123 13.95 -0.99 -12.55
CA GLY A 123 15.08 -0.24 -13.06
C GLY A 123 16.41 -0.93 -12.80
N THR A 124 17.26 -0.29 -12.03
CA THR A 124 18.60 -0.78 -11.70
C THR A 124 18.57 -2.05 -10.85
N TRP A 125 17.61 -2.17 -9.91
CA TRP A 125 17.51 -3.31 -9.00
C TRP A 125 16.13 -3.97 -9.01
N LYS A 126 16.14 -5.30 -9.11
CA LYS A 126 15.01 -6.19 -8.84
C LYS A 126 15.48 -7.38 -8.05
N ASN A 127 14.94 -7.59 -6.83
CA ASN A 127 15.40 -8.63 -5.90
C ASN A 127 16.91 -8.58 -5.70
N SER A 128 17.46 -7.38 -5.47
CA SER A 128 18.90 -7.15 -5.27
C SER A 128 19.79 -7.61 -6.43
N LYS A 129 19.26 -7.60 -7.65
CA LYS A 129 19.95 -7.99 -8.90
C LYS A 129 19.62 -7.00 -10.02
N MET A 130 20.46 -6.98 -11.05
CA MET A 130 20.25 -6.16 -12.25
C MET A 130 19.49 -6.89 -13.36
N HIS A 131 18.43 -7.62 -13.02
CA HIS A 131 17.75 -8.52 -13.96
C HIS A 131 17.14 -7.81 -15.16
N TYR A 132 16.46 -6.68 -14.94
CA TYR A 132 15.68 -5.97 -15.95
C TYR A 132 16.38 -4.75 -16.54
N VAL A 133 17.67 -4.63 -16.29
CA VAL A 133 18.52 -3.61 -16.89
C VAL A 133 18.73 -3.91 -18.38
N PRO A 134 18.70 -2.91 -19.28
CA PRO A 134 18.91 -3.13 -20.71
C PRO A 134 20.26 -3.77 -21.07
N GLY A 135 20.29 -4.50 -22.18
CA GLY A 135 21.50 -5.16 -22.64
C GLY A 135 22.67 -4.20 -22.89
N TRP A 136 22.40 -2.99 -23.32
CA TRP A 136 23.44 -1.98 -23.54
C TRP A 136 24.07 -1.48 -22.22
N VAL A 137 23.35 -1.55 -21.09
CA VAL A 137 23.90 -1.31 -19.75
C VAL A 137 24.67 -2.55 -19.26
N LYS A 138 24.09 -3.75 -19.39
CA LYS A 138 24.72 -5.02 -18.95
C LYS A 138 26.07 -5.25 -19.58
N ASN A 139 26.26 -4.85 -20.84
CA ASN A 139 27.45 -5.13 -21.66
C ASN A 139 28.58 -4.10 -21.48
N ASP A 140 28.30 -2.90 -20.97
CA ASP A 140 29.30 -1.87 -20.76
C ASP A 140 29.67 -1.75 -19.26
N THR A 141 30.47 -2.71 -18.79
CA THR A 141 30.88 -2.80 -17.39
C THR A 141 31.84 -1.69 -16.94
N VAL A 142 32.40 -0.93 -17.88
CA VAL A 142 33.27 0.22 -17.58
C VAL A 142 32.42 1.45 -17.28
N ARG A 143 31.41 1.72 -18.11
CA ARG A 143 30.50 2.84 -17.93
C ARG A 143 29.51 2.58 -16.79
N PHE A 144 29.08 1.31 -16.63
CA PHE A 144 28.11 0.87 -15.65
C PHE A 144 28.71 -0.19 -14.71
N PRO A 145 29.54 0.23 -13.74
CA PRO A 145 30.27 -0.68 -12.88
C PRO A 145 29.36 -1.46 -11.96
N ARG A 146 29.76 -2.70 -11.72
CA ARG A 146 29.13 -3.58 -10.75
C ARG A 146 29.73 -3.39 -9.36
N ILE A 147 28.98 -3.81 -8.34
CA ILE A 147 29.48 -3.92 -6.96
C ILE A 147 30.63 -4.92 -6.95
N ILE A 148 31.70 -4.57 -6.28
CA ILE A 148 32.90 -5.40 -6.06
C ILE A 148 32.86 -5.97 -4.64
N ARG A 149 33.06 -7.26 -4.51
CA ARG A 149 33.19 -7.96 -3.23
C ARG A 149 34.52 -7.66 -2.55
N PRO A 150 34.67 -7.98 -1.22
CA PRO A 150 35.96 -7.82 -0.54
C PRO A 150 37.13 -8.61 -1.15
N ASP A 151 36.85 -9.72 -1.84
CA ASP A 151 37.83 -10.54 -2.54
C ASP A 151 38.22 -10.01 -3.95
N GLY A 152 37.62 -8.88 -4.37
CA GLY A 152 37.88 -8.23 -5.66
C GLY A 152 37.00 -8.70 -6.81
N GLU A 153 36.12 -9.70 -6.60
CA GLU A 153 35.22 -10.21 -7.63
C GLU A 153 33.95 -9.37 -7.78
N PRO A 154 33.50 -9.08 -9.02
CA PRO A 154 32.23 -8.40 -9.25
C PRO A 154 31.05 -9.33 -8.99
N ILE A 155 29.93 -8.75 -8.51
CA ILE A 155 28.65 -9.44 -8.41
C ILE A 155 27.65 -8.91 -9.44
N ASP A 156 26.55 -9.64 -9.64
CA ASP A 156 25.51 -9.29 -10.62
C ASP A 156 24.54 -8.20 -10.07
N VAL A 157 25.12 -7.11 -9.60
CA VAL A 157 24.45 -5.93 -9.03
C VAL A 157 25.20 -4.69 -9.45
N LEU A 158 24.50 -3.69 -9.97
CA LEU A 158 25.11 -2.39 -10.33
C LEU A 158 25.41 -1.58 -9.06
N SER A 159 26.52 -0.86 -9.07
CA SER A 159 26.95 -0.03 -7.94
C SER A 159 26.08 1.21 -7.81
N PRO A 160 25.51 1.51 -6.62
CA PRO A 160 24.75 2.73 -6.37
C PRO A 160 25.62 3.99 -6.41
N MET A 161 26.94 3.85 -6.42
CA MET A 161 27.87 4.97 -6.53
C MET A 161 28.09 5.42 -7.97
N SER A 162 27.64 4.64 -8.96
CA SER A 162 27.80 4.96 -10.37
C SER A 162 26.89 6.09 -10.83
N ARG A 163 27.46 7.25 -11.06
CA ARG A 163 26.71 8.38 -11.63
C ARG A 163 26.16 8.06 -13.02
N ASN A 164 26.89 7.31 -13.84
CA ASN A 164 26.42 6.92 -15.16
C ASN A 164 25.19 6.01 -15.10
N THR A 165 25.15 5.07 -14.16
CA THR A 165 23.98 4.20 -13.94
C THR A 165 22.78 5.01 -13.47
N LEU A 166 22.98 5.88 -12.48
CA LEU A 166 21.94 6.76 -11.97
C LEU A 166 21.34 7.65 -13.08
N GLU A 167 22.17 8.28 -13.91
CA GLU A 167 21.67 9.17 -14.97
C GLU A 167 20.89 8.40 -16.04
N ALA A 168 21.33 7.19 -16.39
CA ALA A 168 20.66 6.35 -17.37
C ALA A 168 19.28 5.89 -16.86
N ASP A 169 19.21 5.34 -15.65
CA ASP A 169 17.96 4.91 -15.01
C ASP A 169 17.01 6.09 -14.81
N LYS A 170 17.50 7.19 -14.24
CA LYS A 170 16.72 8.42 -14.05
C LYS A 170 16.15 8.94 -15.37
N SER A 171 16.91 8.90 -16.47
CA SER A 171 16.45 9.31 -17.79
C SER A 171 15.27 8.45 -18.26
N ALA A 172 15.39 7.13 -18.12
CA ALA A 172 14.34 6.19 -18.48
C ALA A 172 13.09 6.37 -17.62
N PHE A 173 13.25 6.50 -16.29
CA PHE A 173 12.15 6.75 -15.37
C PHE A 173 11.43 8.09 -15.67
N VAL A 174 12.19 9.16 -15.96
CA VAL A 174 11.61 10.46 -16.35
C VAL A 174 10.87 10.37 -17.69
N ALA A 175 11.34 9.56 -18.64
CA ALA A 175 10.63 9.31 -19.89
C ALA A 175 9.30 8.59 -19.63
N LEU A 176 9.29 7.58 -18.78
CA LEU A 176 8.06 6.91 -18.32
C LEU A 176 7.09 7.91 -17.67
N MET A 177 7.55 8.70 -16.71
CA MET A 177 6.69 9.68 -16.02
C MET A 177 6.13 10.76 -16.95
N ARG A 178 6.89 11.15 -17.97
CA ARG A 178 6.43 12.08 -19.01
C ARG A 178 5.35 11.45 -19.89
N HIS A 179 5.52 10.19 -20.25
CA HIS A 179 4.53 9.44 -21.02
C HIS A 179 3.24 9.27 -20.20
N LEU A 180 3.33 8.83 -18.94
CA LEU A 180 2.17 8.72 -18.04
C LEU A 180 1.43 10.05 -17.89
N LYS A 181 2.14 11.17 -17.76
CA LYS A 181 1.51 12.49 -17.75
C LYS A 181 0.71 12.77 -19.01
N GLN A 182 1.18 12.31 -20.18
CA GLN A 182 0.46 12.51 -21.44
C GLN A 182 -0.83 11.68 -21.53
N ILE A 183 -0.80 10.43 -21.07
CA ILE A 183 -1.91 9.49 -21.25
C ILE A 183 -2.86 9.40 -20.06
N ASP A 184 -2.45 9.88 -18.87
CA ASP A 184 -3.19 9.63 -17.62
C ASP A 184 -3.42 10.87 -16.72
N ASN A 185 -2.98 12.06 -17.14
CA ASN A 185 -3.09 13.28 -16.32
C ASN A 185 -4.53 13.68 -15.95
N GLU A 186 -5.51 13.28 -16.73
CA GLU A 186 -6.91 13.62 -16.50
C GLU A 186 -7.67 12.50 -15.79
N GLN A 187 -7.23 11.25 -15.93
CA GLN A 187 -7.96 10.08 -15.45
C GLN A 187 -7.39 9.51 -14.15
N HIS A 188 -6.10 9.73 -13.90
CA HIS A 188 -5.40 9.23 -12.71
C HIS A 188 -5.66 7.74 -12.45
N THR A 189 -5.56 6.93 -13.51
CA THR A 189 -5.62 5.47 -13.42
C THR A 189 -4.44 4.94 -12.62
N VAL A 190 -3.24 5.52 -12.86
CA VAL A 190 -2.03 5.24 -12.09
C VAL A 190 -2.05 6.06 -10.81
N ILE A 191 -2.13 5.39 -9.67
CA ILE A 191 -2.30 6.02 -8.36
C ILE A 191 -1.04 6.01 -7.49
N LEU A 192 -0.11 5.09 -7.74
CA LEU A 192 1.18 4.99 -7.06
C LEU A 192 2.26 4.52 -8.05
N MET A 193 3.51 4.84 -7.72
CA MET A 193 4.70 4.36 -8.42
C MET A 193 5.68 3.75 -7.43
N GLN A 194 6.00 2.48 -7.57
CA GLN A 194 7.16 1.89 -6.92
C GLN A 194 8.42 2.27 -7.68
N VAL A 195 9.45 2.72 -6.97
CA VAL A 195 10.75 3.08 -7.56
C VAL A 195 11.76 2.02 -7.14
N GLU A 196 12.22 1.23 -8.08
CA GLU A 196 12.99 0.01 -7.86
C GLU A 196 12.19 -1.09 -7.14
N ASN A 197 12.74 -2.27 -7.02
CA ASN A 197 12.12 -3.36 -6.28
C ASN A 197 13.14 -4.06 -5.39
N GLU A 198 12.81 -4.15 -4.10
CA GLU A 198 13.64 -4.83 -3.10
C GLU A 198 15.11 -4.46 -3.25
N SER A 199 15.36 -3.15 -3.25
CA SER A 199 16.71 -2.58 -3.40
C SER A 199 17.62 -3.03 -2.27
N GLY A 200 18.91 -2.97 -2.51
CA GLY A 200 19.94 -3.53 -1.67
C GLY A 200 20.85 -4.42 -2.50
N ASN A 201 21.77 -5.11 -1.90
CA ASN A 201 22.61 -6.07 -2.59
C ASN A 201 22.83 -7.36 -1.80
N ILE A 202 22.76 -8.47 -2.49
CA ILE A 202 23.16 -9.79 -1.99
C ILE A 202 24.54 -10.15 -2.59
N GLY A 203 25.43 -10.65 -1.78
CA GLY A 203 26.79 -11.07 -2.15
C GLY A 203 27.90 -10.19 -1.55
N SER A 204 27.55 -9.03 -1.00
CA SER A 204 28.48 -8.16 -0.26
C SER A 204 27.71 -7.24 0.69
N ALA A 205 28.29 -6.83 1.80
CA ALA A 205 27.69 -5.84 2.69
C ALA A 205 27.71 -4.43 2.09
N ARG A 206 28.72 -4.09 1.27
CA ARG A 206 28.80 -2.85 0.49
C ARG A 206 29.60 -3.07 -0.80
N ASP A 207 29.64 -2.06 -1.65
CA ASP A 207 30.59 -2.01 -2.75
C ASP A 207 32.01 -1.81 -2.19
N ASN A 208 32.96 -2.66 -2.64
CA ASN A 208 34.38 -2.58 -2.28
C ASN A 208 35.25 -2.15 -3.48
N SER A 209 34.67 -1.48 -4.48
CA SER A 209 35.45 -0.87 -5.55
C SER A 209 36.48 0.14 -5.02
N PRO A 210 37.55 0.47 -5.76
CA PRO A 210 38.52 1.46 -5.32
C PRO A 210 37.91 2.83 -5.00
N GLU A 211 36.88 3.24 -5.71
CA GLU A 211 36.16 4.49 -5.45
C GLU A 211 35.38 4.42 -4.14
N SER A 212 34.60 3.37 -3.95
CA SER A 212 33.85 3.10 -2.73
C SER A 212 34.76 3.03 -1.49
N ASN A 213 35.88 2.32 -1.59
CA ASN A 213 36.84 2.21 -0.50
C ASN A 213 37.47 3.56 -0.11
N ARG A 214 37.73 4.45 -1.09
CA ARG A 214 38.22 5.82 -0.79
C ARG A 214 37.17 6.63 -0.04
N GLU A 215 35.91 6.57 -0.46
CA GLU A 215 34.83 7.28 0.20
C GLU A 215 34.53 6.71 1.60
N PHE A 216 34.53 5.39 1.73
CA PHE A 216 34.32 4.71 3.01
C PHE A 216 35.42 5.03 4.04
N ALA A 217 36.66 5.25 3.60
CA ALA A 217 37.75 5.70 4.47
C ALA A 217 37.64 7.20 4.87
N GLY A 218 36.75 7.95 4.22
CA GLY A 218 36.53 9.36 4.46
C GLY A 218 35.61 9.65 5.66
N GLN A 219 35.20 10.91 5.75
CA GLN A 219 34.27 11.38 6.78
C GLN A 219 32.82 11.06 6.38
N VAL A 220 31.98 10.72 7.36
CA VAL A 220 30.54 10.56 7.16
C VAL A 220 29.93 11.89 6.70
N PRO A 221 29.09 11.89 5.64
CA PRO A 221 28.41 13.08 5.14
C PRO A 221 27.55 13.79 6.18
N ALA A 222 27.51 15.12 6.12
CA ALA A 222 26.81 15.93 7.12
C ALA A 222 25.30 15.67 7.20
N ASP A 223 24.65 15.37 6.07
CA ASP A 223 23.23 15.04 6.01
C ASP A 223 22.93 13.70 6.72
N LEU A 224 23.82 12.71 6.61
CA LEU A 224 23.70 11.45 7.32
C LEU A 224 23.93 11.62 8.83
N LEU A 225 24.92 12.43 9.23
CA LEU A 225 25.13 12.77 10.63
C LEU A 225 23.90 13.47 11.23
N ALA A 226 23.30 14.40 10.48
CA ALA A 226 22.08 15.08 10.90
C ALA A 226 20.90 14.09 11.03
N ALA A 227 20.74 13.16 10.07
CA ALA A 227 19.69 12.15 10.09
C ALA A 227 19.80 11.16 11.26
N THR A 228 21.03 10.86 11.71
CA THR A 228 21.30 9.87 12.75
C THR A 228 21.61 10.48 14.13
N GLY A 229 21.78 11.80 14.21
CA GLY A 229 22.19 12.49 15.45
C GLY A 229 23.60 12.13 15.94
N LYS A 230 24.45 11.59 15.04
CA LYS A 230 25.80 11.15 15.36
C LYS A 230 26.82 12.29 15.26
N GLN A 231 27.96 12.12 15.95
CA GLN A 231 29.09 13.04 15.87
C GLN A 231 29.93 12.75 14.61
N ALA A 232 30.64 13.78 14.12
CA ALA A 232 31.51 13.65 12.96
C ALA A 232 32.65 12.65 13.22
N GLY A 233 33.00 11.88 12.21
CA GLY A 233 34.03 10.85 12.21
C GLY A 233 34.04 10.08 10.90
N THR A 234 34.94 9.13 10.77
CA THR A 234 34.91 8.16 9.65
C THR A 234 33.74 7.18 9.82
N TRP A 235 33.37 6.50 8.76
CA TRP A 235 32.25 5.54 8.78
C TRP A 235 32.39 4.49 9.91
N THR A 236 33.57 3.91 10.05
CA THR A 236 33.84 2.91 11.11
C THR A 236 33.82 3.51 12.51
N GLU A 237 34.34 4.75 12.69
CA GLU A 237 34.27 5.44 14.00
C GLU A 237 32.84 5.76 14.42
N VAL A 238 31.99 6.16 13.48
CA VAL A 238 30.60 6.58 13.73
C VAL A 238 29.65 5.39 13.89
N PHE A 239 29.79 4.37 13.06
CA PHE A 239 28.81 3.28 12.97
C PHE A 239 29.34 1.90 13.38
N GLY A 240 30.65 1.77 13.65
CA GLY A 240 31.25 0.53 14.13
C GLY A 240 30.98 -0.66 13.19
N ALA A 241 30.40 -1.72 13.72
CA ALA A 241 30.09 -2.93 12.97
C ALA A 241 29.00 -2.75 11.89
N GLU A 242 28.16 -1.71 12.01
CA GLU A 242 27.10 -1.42 11.04
C GLU A 242 27.57 -0.53 9.89
N ALA A 243 28.84 -0.10 9.89
CA ALA A 243 29.36 0.90 8.96
C ALA A 243 29.19 0.50 7.49
N ASP A 244 29.45 -0.75 7.13
CA ASP A 244 29.33 -1.23 5.75
C ASP A 244 27.88 -1.15 5.24
N GLU A 245 26.93 -1.58 6.05
CA GLU A 245 25.51 -1.56 5.68
C GLU A 245 24.95 -0.13 5.65
N ILE A 246 25.29 0.71 6.62
CA ILE A 246 24.86 2.12 6.65
C ILE A 246 25.43 2.88 5.46
N PHE A 247 26.69 2.61 5.07
CA PHE A 247 27.29 3.16 3.86
C PHE A 247 26.49 2.77 2.61
N GLN A 248 26.18 1.48 2.47
CA GLN A 248 25.41 0.98 1.35
C GLN A 248 24.01 1.60 1.32
N ALA A 249 23.32 1.67 2.46
CA ALA A 249 21.99 2.26 2.60
C ALA A 249 21.98 3.76 2.24
N TYR A 250 23.01 4.50 2.64
CA TYR A 250 23.16 5.90 2.30
C TYR A 250 23.16 6.11 0.77
N HIS A 251 24.02 5.39 0.06
CA HIS A 251 24.14 5.52 -1.38
C HIS A 251 22.88 5.06 -2.12
N GLN A 252 22.26 3.98 -1.68
CA GLN A 252 21.01 3.51 -2.28
C GLN A 252 19.84 4.46 -2.05
N ALA A 253 19.67 4.96 -0.84
CA ALA A 253 18.61 5.92 -0.53
C ALA A 253 18.76 7.21 -1.33
N LYS A 254 19.99 7.74 -1.47
CA LYS A 254 20.28 8.94 -2.28
C LYS A 254 20.01 8.69 -3.77
N TYR A 255 20.41 7.54 -4.29
CA TYR A 255 20.19 7.13 -5.67
C TYR A 255 18.69 7.10 -5.99
N ILE A 256 17.91 6.35 -5.22
CA ILE A 256 16.47 6.18 -5.44
C ILE A 256 15.72 7.50 -5.21
N ASN A 257 16.14 8.29 -4.21
CA ASN A 257 15.56 9.61 -4.00
C ASN A 257 15.72 10.53 -5.22
N GLU A 258 16.87 10.50 -5.88
CA GLU A 258 17.14 11.34 -7.06
C GLU A 258 16.25 10.94 -8.24
N ILE A 259 16.03 9.64 -8.45
CA ILE A 259 15.11 9.12 -9.48
C ILE A 259 13.67 9.57 -9.17
N ALA A 260 13.19 9.29 -7.96
CA ALA A 260 11.84 9.66 -7.54
C ALA A 260 11.61 11.17 -7.63
N ALA A 261 12.56 11.98 -7.17
CA ALA A 261 12.49 13.45 -7.26
C ALA A 261 12.33 13.94 -8.69
N ALA A 262 13.14 13.40 -9.62
CA ALA A 262 13.09 13.77 -11.02
C ALA A 262 11.77 13.38 -11.69
N GLY A 263 11.25 12.18 -11.40
CA GLY A 263 9.96 11.74 -11.90
C GLY A 263 8.79 12.57 -11.38
N LYS A 264 8.76 12.86 -10.08
CA LYS A 264 7.70 13.68 -9.45
C LYS A 264 7.68 15.13 -9.95
N GLN A 265 8.81 15.68 -10.38
CA GLN A 265 8.84 16.99 -11.05
C GLN A 265 8.08 16.99 -12.39
N VAL A 266 7.99 15.84 -13.06
CA VAL A 266 7.29 15.69 -14.32
C VAL A 266 5.82 15.35 -14.12
N PHE A 267 5.55 14.32 -13.28
CA PHE A 267 4.21 13.85 -12.96
C PHE A 267 4.13 13.52 -11.47
N ALA A 268 3.43 14.37 -10.71
CA ALA A 268 3.44 14.35 -9.25
C ALA A 268 2.44 13.32 -8.70
N ILE A 269 2.77 12.03 -8.82
CA ILE A 269 2.07 10.94 -8.14
C ILE A 269 2.91 10.44 -6.96
N PRO A 270 2.29 9.87 -5.90
CA PRO A 270 3.05 9.32 -4.77
C PRO A 270 3.98 8.19 -5.21
N CYS A 271 5.20 8.19 -4.66
CA CYS A 271 6.22 7.18 -4.91
C CYS A 271 6.53 6.38 -3.64
N TYR A 272 6.75 5.08 -3.79
CA TYR A 272 7.17 4.22 -2.69
C TYR A 272 8.31 3.29 -3.10
N ILE A 273 8.92 2.67 -2.09
CA ILE A 273 9.80 1.51 -2.25
C ILE A 273 9.28 0.36 -1.42
N ASN A 274 9.56 -0.86 -1.85
CA ASN A 274 9.32 -2.06 -1.06
C ASN A 274 10.63 -2.60 -0.46
N ALA A 275 10.52 -3.49 0.52
CA ALA A 275 11.65 -3.99 1.26
C ALA A 275 11.59 -5.51 1.43
N TRP A 276 12.63 -6.20 0.91
CA TRP A 276 12.93 -7.58 1.27
C TRP A 276 13.44 -7.60 2.72
N LEU A 277 12.68 -8.24 3.61
CA LEU A 277 12.91 -8.21 5.04
C LEU A 277 14.09 -9.09 5.46
N GLY A 278 14.78 -8.68 6.53
CA GLY A 278 15.64 -9.57 7.30
C GLY A 278 14.84 -10.71 7.95
N SER A 279 15.51 -11.79 8.28
CA SER A 279 14.86 -13.05 8.69
C SER A 279 14.29 -13.07 10.11
N SER A 280 14.52 -12.05 10.95
CA SER A 280 14.01 -12.01 12.33
C SER A 280 13.79 -10.59 12.84
N ILE A 281 12.71 -10.41 13.60
CA ILE A 281 12.41 -9.18 14.37
C ILE A 281 12.87 -9.33 15.84
N ASP A 282 13.07 -10.55 16.32
CA ASP A 282 13.54 -10.82 17.67
C ASP A 282 15.03 -10.43 17.81
N GLU A 283 15.31 -9.38 18.59
CA GLU A 283 16.68 -8.90 18.83
C GLU A 283 17.63 -9.99 19.34
N SER A 284 17.14 -11.00 20.05
CA SER A 284 17.96 -12.10 20.55
C SER A 284 18.38 -13.06 19.44
N GLN A 285 17.54 -13.26 18.44
CA GLN A 285 17.84 -14.08 17.24
C GLN A 285 18.52 -13.23 16.15
N GLN A 286 18.23 -11.95 16.07
CA GLN A 286 18.78 -11.00 15.12
C GLN A 286 20.31 -10.96 15.14
N ARG A 287 20.92 -10.96 16.34
CA ARG A 287 22.39 -10.92 16.50
C ARG A 287 23.13 -12.13 15.92
N GLN A 288 22.47 -13.25 15.72
CA GLN A 288 23.07 -14.47 15.14
C GLN A 288 22.76 -14.64 13.65
N MET A 289 21.81 -13.88 13.09
CA MET A 289 21.31 -14.06 11.72
C MET A 289 21.43 -12.81 10.84
N ASP A 290 21.86 -11.67 11.40
CA ASP A 290 22.00 -10.41 10.68
C ASP A 290 23.36 -10.30 9.98
N GLU A 291 23.44 -10.93 8.81
CA GLU A 291 24.56 -10.74 7.90
C GLU A 291 24.06 -9.98 6.67
N PRO A 292 24.15 -8.63 6.66
CA PRO A 292 23.76 -7.82 5.50
C PRO A 292 24.52 -8.25 4.24
N GLY A 293 23.80 -8.38 3.14
CA GLY A 293 24.36 -8.89 1.89
C GLY A 293 24.52 -10.40 1.80
N ILE A 294 24.13 -11.16 2.84
CA ILE A 294 24.14 -12.62 2.87
C ILE A 294 22.74 -13.17 3.15
N ARG A 295 22.12 -12.72 4.24
CA ARG A 295 20.80 -13.19 4.66
C ARG A 295 19.65 -12.34 4.14
N TYR A 296 19.92 -11.06 3.90
CA TYR A 296 19.01 -10.09 3.33
C TYR A 296 19.80 -9.06 2.53
N PRO A 297 19.13 -8.27 1.67
CA PRO A 297 19.79 -7.23 0.89
C PRO A 297 20.39 -6.14 1.76
N SER A 298 21.72 -5.99 1.72
CA SER A 298 22.43 -4.92 2.42
C SER A 298 22.06 -3.56 1.82
N GLY A 299 21.76 -2.61 2.70
CA GLY A 299 21.41 -1.25 2.29
C GLY A 299 19.94 -1.05 1.91
N GLY A 300 19.14 -2.12 1.78
CA GLY A 300 17.70 -2.04 1.59
C GLY A 300 16.96 -1.42 2.79
N ALA A 301 15.71 -1.03 2.59
CA ALA A 301 14.90 -0.35 3.61
C ALA A 301 14.31 -1.33 4.65
N VAL A 302 15.14 -2.23 5.20
CA VAL A 302 14.76 -3.17 6.26
C VAL A 302 14.37 -2.43 7.55
N GLN A 303 13.70 -3.12 8.48
CA GLN A 303 13.07 -2.52 9.68
C GLN A 303 13.98 -1.52 10.42
N LYS A 304 15.23 -1.90 10.68
CA LYS A 304 16.20 -1.04 11.38
C LYS A 304 16.65 0.19 10.60
N LEU A 305 16.48 0.20 9.28
CA LEU A 305 16.89 1.27 8.38
C LEU A 305 15.74 2.17 7.91
N VAL A 306 14.48 1.85 8.22
CA VAL A 306 13.32 2.67 7.78
C VAL A 306 13.49 4.14 8.15
N GLY A 307 13.89 4.46 9.37
CA GLY A 307 14.12 5.86 9.80
C GLY A 307 15.23 6.56 9.02
N LEU A 308 16.30 5.85 8.71
CA LEU A 308 17.39 6.35 7.87
C LEU A 308 16.91 6.67 6.45
N TRP A 309 16.21 5.72 5.83
CA TRP A 309 15.65 5.87 4.49
C TRP A 309 14.67 7.05 4.43
N ARG A 310 13.76 7.18 5.41
CA ARG A 310 12.82 8.31 5.48
C ARG A 310 13.52 9.67 5.53
N ALA A 311 14.66 9.75 6.25
CA ALA A 311 15.44 10.98 6.34
C ALA A 311 16.22 11.29 5.06
N LEU A 312 16.77 10.29 4.38
CA LEU A 312 17.65 10.44 3.22
C LEU A 312 16.90 10.45 1.86
N ALA A 313 15.71 9.90 1.81
CA ALA A 313 14.90 9.80 0.59
C ALA A 313 13.54 10.51 0.73
N PRO A 314 13.50 11.84 0.92
CA PRO A 314 12.26 12.59 1.14
C PRO A 314 11.30 12.59 -0.06
N SER A 315 11.76 12.22 -1.25
CA SER A 315 10.90 12.10 -2.45
C SER A 315 10.15 10.77 -2.50
N ILE A 316 10.53 9.80 -1.65
CA ILE A 316 9.79 8.57 -1.42
C ILE A 316 8.75 8.84 -0.33
N ASP A 317 7.48 8.71 -0.66
CA ASP A 317 6.38 9.05 0.25
C ASP A 317 6.14 7.97 1.30
N MET A 318 6.47 6.69 1.00
CA MET A 318 6.32 5.57 1.92
C MET A 318 7.25 4.41 1.60
N ILE A 319 7.42 3.55 2.58
CA ILE A 319 8.18 2.31 2.50
C ILE A 319 7.25 1.18 2.93
N GLY A 320 7.06 0.18 2.08
CA GLY A 320 6.23 -1.00 2.36
C GLY A 320 7.06 -2.26 2.57
N PRO A 321 6.74 -3.10 3.56
CA PRO A 321 7.39 -4.40 3.75
C PRO A 321 6.79 -5.47 2.86
N ASP A 322 7.62 -6.37 2.31
CA ASP A 322 7.20 -7.58 1.62
C ASP A 322 7.18 -8.73 2.63
N ILE A 323 5.98 -9.15 3.04
CA ILE A 323 5.83 -10.04 4.19
C ILE A 323 5.40 -11.45 3.76
N TYR A 324 6.34 -12.39 3.79
CA TYR A 324 6.13 -13.79 3.43
C TYR A 324 6.24 -14.78 4.61
N ASN A 325 6.46 -14.27 5.81
CA ASN A 325 6.41 -15.10 7.00
C ASN A 325 4.99 -15.12 7.57
N GLY A 326 4.34 -16.29 7.56
CA GLY A 326 2.97 -16.50 8.04
C GLY A 326 2.82 -16.61 9.57
N ASP A 327 3.89 -16.44 10.34
CA ASP A 327 3.79 -16.33 11.80
C ASP A 327 3.13 -15.02 12.20
N SER A 328 2.05 -15.08 12.98
CA SER A 328 1.26 -13.90 13.33
C SER A 328 2.05 -12.87 14.16
N HIS A 329 2.94 -13.31 15.01
CA HIS A 329 3.77 -12.40 15.81
C HIS A 329 4.77 -11.65 14.91
N PHE A 330 5.49 -12.39 14.04
CA PHE A 330 6.40 -11.79 13.06
C PHE A 330 5.69 -10.79 12.16
N TYR A 331 4.52 -11.16 11.63
CA TYR A 331 3.75 -10.32 10.72
C TYR A 331 3.35 -8.99 11.37
N ARG A 332 2.79 -9.06 12.58
CA ARG A 332 2.33 -7.89 13.35
C ARG A 332 3.49 -6.98 13.77
N GLU A 333 4.59 -7.54 14.26
CA GLU A 333 5.77 -6.73 14.62
C GLU A 333 6.41 -6.08 13.39
N THR A 334 6.37 -6.74 12.23
CA THR A 334 6.77 -6.13 10.96
C THR A 334 5.86 -4.95 10.61
N MET A 335 4.54 -5.12 10.60
CA MET A 335 3.61 -4.02 10.35
C MET A 335 3.86 -2.84 11.28
N LYS A 336 4.04 -3.10 12.58
CA LYS A 336 4.34 -2.09 13.58
C LYS A 336 5.65 -1.34 13.32
N ALA A 337 6.69 -2.02 12.83
CA ALA A 337 7.98 -1.40 12.51
C ALA A 337 7.87 -0.43 11.32
N TYR A 338 6.97 -0.72 10.36
CA TYR A 338 6.75 0.13 9.19
C TYR A 338 5.61 1.14 9.38
N HIS A 339 4.69 0.93 10.32
CA HIS A 339 3.66 1.89 10.69
C HIS A 339 4.23 2.95 11.63
N ARG A 340 4.64 4.08 11.10
CA ARG A 340 5.34 5.15 11.82
C ARG A 340 4.65 6.50 11.62
N PRO A 341 4.87 7.48 12.51
CA PRO A 341 4.37 8.84 12.29
C PRO A 341 4.85 9.50 11.00
N ASP A 342 5.98 9.03 10.46
CA ASP A 342 6.59 9.51 9.22
C ASP A 342 6.47 8.51 8.05
N ASN A 343 5.79 7.38 8.24
CA ASN A 343 5.62 6.35 7.23
C ASN A 343 4.24 5.68 7.34
N PRO A 344 3.33 5.85 6.34
CA PRO A 344 2.06 5.14 6.32
C PRO A 344 2.27 3.62 6.21
N LEU A 345 1.38 2.84 6.81
CA LEU A 345 1.38 1.40 6.61
C LEU A 345 0.83 1.07 5.22
N TRP A 346 1.63 0.39 4.42
CA TRP A 346 1.30 -0.13 3.12
C TRP A 346 1.88 -1.54 3.00
N ILE A 347 1.09 -2.53 2.65
CA ILE A 347 1.55 -3.91 2.41
C ILE A 347 1.50 -4.17 0.90
N PRO A 348 2.58 -3.81 0.17
CA PRO A 348 2.63 -3.92 -1.29
C PRO A 348 2.77 -5.36 -1.76
N GLU A 349 3.34 -6.23 -0.91
CA GLU A 349 3.63 -7.59 -1.32
C GLU A 349 3.53 -8.54 -0.12
N THR A 350 2.72 -9.60 -0.26
CA THR A 350 2.58 -10.65 0.76
C THR A 350 2.20 -11.99 0.12
N GLY A 351 2.23 -13.06 0.93
CA GLY A 351 1.84 -14.39 0.48
C GLY A 351 0.40 -14.44 -0.05
N ARG A 352 0.20 -15.19 -1.14
CA ARG A 352 -1.10 -15.31 -1.81
C ARG A 352 -1.97 -16.45 -1.29
N ASP A 353 -1.39 -17.43 -0.60
CA ASP A 353 -2.17 -18.56 -0.09
C ASP A 353 -3.12 -18.13 1.03
N ASP A 354 -4.16 -18.93 1.23
CA ASP A 354 -5.27 -18.61 2.13
C ASP A 354 -4.82 -18.35 3.59
N SER A 355 -3.66 -18.85 4.01
CA SER A 355 -3.14 -18.64 5.37
C SER A 355 -2.74 -17.18 5.63
N PHE A 356 -2.43 -16.42 4.59
CA PHE A 356 -2.10 -14.99 4.70
C PHE A 356 -3.34 -14.08 4.72
N ALA A 357 -4.51 -14.57 4.34
CA ALA A 357 -5.71 -13.73 4.18
C ALA A 357 -6.17 -13.08 5.50
N LYS A 358 -5.93 -13.72 6.66
CA LYS A 358 -6.24 -13.14 7.98
C LYS A 358 -5.48 -11.84 8.27
N PHE A 359 -4.28 -11.69 7.71
CA PHE A 359 -3.44 -10.50 7.92
C PHE A 359 -4.01 -9.25 7.29
N PHE A 360 -4.93 -9.38 6.33
CA PHE A 360 -5.70 -8.27 5.80
C PHE A 360 -6.50 -7.54 6.90
N PHE A 361 -7.13 -8.28 7.83
CA PHE A 361 -7.87 -7.66 8.93
C PHE A 361 -6.94 -7.01 9.95
N TYR A 362 -5.76 -7.59 10.23
CA TYR A 362 -4.74 -6.93 11.03
C TYR A 362 -4.29 -5.61 10.37
N ALA A 363 -4.00 -5.66 9.06
CA ALA A 363 -3.58 -4.47 8.31
C ALA A 363 -4.64 -3.37 8.35
N LEU A 364 -5.92 -3.70 8.16
CA LEU A 364 -7.03 -2.75 8.29
C LEU A 364 -7.12 -2.16 9.71
N GLY A 365 -7.00 -2.98 10.74
CA GLY A 365 -7.07 -2.51 12.14
C GLY A 365 -5.92 -1.60 12.54
N ASP A 366 -4.77 -1.77 11.91
CA ASP A 366 -3.55 -0.97 12.12
C ASP A 366 -3.43 0.22 11.15
N GLY A 367 -4.43 0.48 10.30
CA GLY A 367 -4.45 1.67 9.48
C GLY A 367 -3.71 1.58 8.15
N ALA A 368 -3.66 0.40 7.54
CA ALA A 368 -3.03 0.24 6.25
C ALA A 368 -3.81 0.91 5.12
N ILE A 369 -3.12 1.65 4.27
CA ILE A 369 -3.72 2.24 3.06
C ILE A 369 -4.04 1.21 1.97
N GLY A 370 -3.59 -0.04 2.14
CA GLY A 370 -3.87 -1.14 1.23
C GLY A 370 -3.10 -2.41 1.56
N PHE A 371 -3.46 -3.46 0.80
CA PHE A 371 -2.95 -4.81 1.00
C PHE A 371 -2.95 -5.56 -0.35
N SER A 372 -1.82 -6.20 -0.71
CA SER A 372 -1.65 -6.83 -2.02
C SER A 372 -0.95 -8.19 -1.92
N PRO A 373 -1.66 -9.30 -2.12
CA PRO A 373 -1.02 -10.59 -2.34
C PRO A 373 -0.30 -10.62 -3.69
N PHE A 374 0.90 -11.25 -3.70
CA PHE A 374 1.74 -11.40 -4.89
C PHE A 374 1.43 -12.66 -5.69
N GLY A 375 1.54 -12.57 -7.02
CA GLY A 375 1.44 -13.70 -7.92
C GLY A 375 0.02 -14.24 -8.03
N VAL A 376 -0.98 -13.37 -7.99
CA VAL A 376 -2.41 -13.72 -8.02
C VAL A 376 -2.93 -14.03 -9.43
N ASP A 377 -2.14 -13.76 -10.47
CA ASP A 377 -2.41 -14.19 -11.83
C ASP A 377 -1.95 -15.64 -12.06
N GLN A 378 -2.49 -16.28 -13.07
CA GLN A 378 -2.15 -17.65 -13.46
C GLN A 378 -1.30 -17.69 -14.73
N THR A 379 -0.48 -16.65 -14.91
CA THR A 379 0.39 -16.49 -16.06
C THR A 379 1.85 -16.60 -15.65
N GLY A 380 2.74 -16.69 -16.63
CA GLY A 380 4.17 -16.66 -16.43
C GLY A 380 4.72 -17.80 -15.59
N TRP A 381 5.85 -17.56 -14.93
CA TRP A 381 6.54 -18.55 -14.14
C TRP A 381 6.02 -18.58 -12.71
N ASN A 382 5.27 -19.63 -12.37
CA ASN A 382 4.68 -19.82 -11.06
C ASN A 382 5.46 -20.84 -10.22
N ILE A 383 6.47 -20.39 -9.46
CA ILE A 383 7.25 -21.25 -8.57
C ILE A 383 6.48 -21.74 -7.34
N LEU A 384 5.41 -21.06 -6.98
CA LEU A 384 4.62 -21.38 -5.79
C LEU A 384 3.53 -22.44 -6.08
N GLY A 385 3.37 -22.85 -7.36
CA GLY A 385 2.30 -23.75 -7.80
C GLY A 385 0.93 -23.08 -7.75
N ASP A 386 -0.11 -23.91 -7.90
CA ASP A 386 -1.51 -23.44 -7.91
C ASP A 386 -2.05 -23.31 -6.47
N GLN A 387 -1.42 -22.48 -5.64
CA GLN A 387 -1.92 -22.20 -4.31
C GLN A 387 -3.23 -21.40 -4.41
N PRO A 388 -4.28 -21.82 -3.69
CA PRO A 388 -5.54 -21.09 -3.69
C PRO A 388 -5.36 -19.72 -3.01
N TRP A 389 -6.06 -18.71 -3.51
CA TRP A 389 -6.17 -17.37 -2.90
C TRP A 389 -7.65 -17.02 -2.64
N THR A 390 -8.47 -18.05 -2.42
CA THR A 390 -9.92 -17.92 -2.24
C THR A 390 -10.27 -17.06 -1.03
N ALA A 391 -9.53 -17.19 0.06
CA ALA A 391 -9.78 -16.39 1.26
C ALA A 391 -9.46 -14.90 1.04
N HIS A 392 -8.44 -14.55 0.25
CA HIS A 392 -8.21 -13.16 -0.17
C HIS A 392 -9.36 -12.62 -1.03
N ALA A 393 -9.84 -13.41 -1.99
CA ALA A 393 -10.98 -13.04 -2.83
C ALA A 393 -12.25 -12.81 -2.00
N ASN A 394 -12.52 -13.67 -1.03
CA ASN A 394 -13.65 -13.51 -0.11
C ASN A 394 -13.54 -12.21 0.70
N ASN A 395 -12.36 -11.89 1.22
CA ASN A 395 -12.11 -10.65 1.94
C ASN A 395 -12.33 -9.43 1.03
N PHE A 396 -11.83 -9.47 -0.20
CA PHE A 396 -11.96 -8.36 -1.13
C PHE A 396 -13.40 -8.22 -1.65
N ALA A 397 -14.11 -9.33 -1.87
CA ALA A 397 -15.54 -9.30 -2.20
C ALA A 397 -16.38 -8.68 -1.08
N LEU A 398 -16.04 -8.95 0.19
CA LEU A 398 -16.70 -8.39 1.36
C LEU A 398 -16.45 -6.88 1.50
N ILE A 399 -15.19 -6.47 1.43
CA ILE A 399 -14.77 -5.09 1.71
C ILE A 399 -14.91 -4.17 0.49
N GLY A 400 -14.77 -4.71 -0.73
CA GLY A 400 -14.76 -3.94 -1.97
C GLY A 400 -15.93 -2.96 -2.13
N PRO A 401 -17.20 -3.37 -1.95
CA PRO A 401 -18.35 -2.48 -2.06
C PRO A 401 -18.32 -1.30 -1.09
N MET A 402 -17.64 -1.45 0.06
CA MET A 402 -17.53 -0.43 1.11
C MET A 402 -16.12 0.14 1.28
N SER A 403 -15.17 -0.17 0.38
CA SER A 403 -13.75 0.17 0.51
C SER A 403 -13.47 1.66 0.74
N ARG A 404 -14.21 2.56 0.09
CA ARG A 404 -14.13 4.01 0.30
C ARG A 404 -14.60 4.42 1.70
N GLU A 405 -15.66 3.80 2.20
CA GLU A 405 -16.18 4.06 3.55
C GLU A 405 -15.24 3.51 4.62
N ILE A 406 -14.68 2.31 4.42
CA ILE A 406 -13.68 1.72 5.29
C ILE A 406 -12.44 2.62 5.36
N ALA A 407 -11.91 3.08 4.22
CA ALA A 407 -10.77 4.00 4.19
C ALA A 407 -11.05 5.31 4.94
N ARG A 408 -12.28 5.84 4.85
CA ARG A 408 -12.69 7.04 5.58
C ARG A 408 -12.76 6.80 7.09
N LEU A 409 -13.42 5.71 7.51
CA LEU A 409 -13.60 5.38 8.93
C LEU A 409 -12.27 5.05 9.61
N GLU A 410 -11.37 4.40 8.89
CA GLU A 410 -10.01 4.14 9.32
C GLU A 410 -9.21 5.43 9.52
N PHE A 411 -9.22 6.32 8.52
CA PHE A 411 -8.57 7.63 8.61
C PHE A 411 -9.12 8.50 9.75
N GLU A 412 -10.43 8.37 10.08
CA GLU A 412 -11.05 9.00 11.23
C GLU A 412 -10.75 8.29 12.56
N GLY A 413 -10.08 7.15 12.57
CA GLY A 413 -9.78 6.34 13.76
C GLY A 413 -11.00 5.65 14.36
N LYS A 414 -12.01 5.41 13.56
CA LYS A 414 -13.29 4.83 13.95
C LYS A 414 -13.43 3.35 13.62
N LEU A 415 -12.41 2.75 13.00
CA LEU A 415 -12.41 1.35 12.61
C LEU A 415 -11.45 0.56 13.49
N LYS A 416 -11.88 -0.63 13.90
CA LYS A 416 -11.07 -1.59 14.64
C LYS A 416 -11.41 -3.00 14.16
N THR A 417 -10.45 -3.91 14.29
CA THR A 417 -10.60 -5.29 13.87
C THR A 417 -10.20 -6.25 14.99
N ALA A 418 -10.69 -7.47 14.88
CA ALA A 418 -10.26 -8.59 15.70
C ALA A 418 -9.95 -9.79 14.79
N VAL A 419 -8.89 -10.53 15.12
CA VAL A 419 -8.46 -11.72 14.40
C VAL A 419 -8.22 -12.81 15.42
N GLU A 420 -8.79 -13.98 15.20
CA GLU A 420 -8.60 -15.14 16.06
C GLU A 420 -7.15 -15.63 16.02
N GLU A 421 -6.57 -15.80 17.21
CA GLU A 421 -5.29 -16.48 17.38
C GLU A 421 -5.48 -17.83 18.07
N PRO A 422 -4.60 -18.81 17.86
CA PRO A 422 -4.70 -20.13 18.46
C PRO A 422 -4.89 -20.08 19.98
N GLY A 423 -5.98 -20.68 20.47
CA GLY A 423 -6.32 -20.70 21.89
C GLY A 423 -7.03 -19.44 22.42
N GLN A 424 -7.28 -18.46 21.57
CA GLN A 424 -8.04 -17.27 21.92
C GLN A 424 -9.54 -17.53 21.75
N THR A 425 -10.34 -17.13 22.74
CA THR A 425 -11.80 -17.33 22.71
C THR A 425 -12.57 -16.05 22.46
N ALA A 426 -12.01 -14.90 22.82
CA ALA A 426 -12.61 -13.60 22.61
C ALA A 426 -11.59 -12.47 22.65
N GLN A 427 -11.97 -11.33 22.08
CA GLN A 427 -11.26 -10.04 22.15
C GLN A 427 -12.22 -8.92 22.51
N GLU A 428 -11.74 -7.94 23.29
CA GLU A 428 -12.48 -6.74 23.62
C GLU A 428 -12.00 -5.57 22.74
N ILE A 429 -12.96 -4.83 22.18
CA ILE A 429 -12.70 -3.64 21.36
C ILE A 429 -13.35 -2.43 22.03
N ASP A 430 -12.52 -1.44 22.38
CA ASP A 430 -12.95 -0.22 23.07
C ASP A 430 -13.30 0.90 22.08
N PHE A 431 -14.52 1.46 22.19
CA PHE A 431 -14.98 2.66 21.50
C PHE A 431 -15.33 3.79 22.47
N GLY A 432 -14.72 3.81 23.66
CA GLY A 432 -14.95 4.79 24.70
C GLY A 432 -16.22 4.53 25.48
N GLU A 433 -17.36 5.04 25.03
CA GLU A 433 -18.64 4.80 25.69
C GLU A 433 -19.24 3.41 25.42
N TRP A 434 -18.77 2.72 24.39
CA TRP A 434 -19.14 1.36 24.03
C TRP A 434 -17.92 0.45 24.00
N GLN A 435 -18.14 -0.78 24.38
CA GLN A 435 -17.18 -1.86 24.22
C GLN A 435 -17.84 -2.98 23.40
N ALA A 436 -17.11 -3.52 22.42
CA ALA A 436 -17.56 -4.67 21.66
C ALA A 436 -16.74 -5.90 22.08
N THR A 437 -17.41 -6.96 22.48
CA THR A 437 -16.81 -8.28 22.66
C THR A 437 -16.94 -9.05 21.36
N VAL A 438 -15.83 -9.42 20.78
CA VAL A 438 -15.75 -10.34 19.64
C VAL A 438 -15.38 -11.72 20.17
N ALA A 439 -16.30 -12.67 20.11
CA ALA A 439 -16.06 -14.05 20.53
C ALA A 439 -15.99 -14.95 19.28
N TYR A 440 -15.11 -15.93 19.31
CA TYR A 440 -14.85 -16.84 18.18
C TYR A 440 -15.58 -18.16 18.35
N GLY A 441 -15.98 -18.78 17.23
CA GLY A 441 -16.86 -19.93 17.19
C GLY A 441 -18.32 -19.55 17.40
N PHE A 442 -19.20 -20.57 17.53
CA PHE A 442 -20.64 -20.37 17.66
C PHE A 442 -21.10 -20.44 19.10
N PRO A 443 -22.02 -19.52 19.51
CA PRO A 443 -22.66 -19.64 20.79
C PRO A 443 -23.45 -20.95 20.90
N GLN A 444 -23.16 -21.73 21.92
CA GLN A 444 -23.90 -22.95 22.27
C GLN A 444 -25.21 -22.59 23.01
N PRO A 445 -26.21 -23.50 23.06
CA PRO A 445 -27.45 -23.26 23.79
C PRO A 445 -27.28 -22.92 25.26
N ASP A 446 -26.17 -23.33 25.88
CA ASP A 446 -25.82 -23.05 27.28
C ASP A 446 -25.08 -21.71 27.48
N GLY A 447 -24.98 -20.85 26.42
CA GLY A 447 -24.32 -19.56 26.46
C GLY A 447 -22.78 -19.61 26.36
N ARG A 448 -22.19 -20.78 26.20
CA ARG A 448 -20.75 -20.94 25.93
C ARG A 448 -20.51 -20.85 24.43
N HIS A 449 -19.38 -20.28 24.03
CA HIS A 449 -18.91 -20.41 22.65
C HIS A 449 -18.23 -21.76 22.46
N ALA A 450 -18.48 -22.40 21.32
CA ALA A 450 -17.67 -23.53 20.93
C ALA A 450 -16.24 -23.01 20.79
N PHE A 451 -15.31 -23.63 21.52
CA PHE A 451 -13.90 -23.26 21.42
C PHE A 451 -13.47 -23.32 19.95
N GLY A 452 -12.69 -22.33 19.55
CA GLY A 452 -12.16 -22.23 18.21
C GLY A 452 -11.62 -23.56 17.71
N THR A 453 -11.81 -23.82 16.45
CA THR A 453 -11.20 -24.96 15.75
C THR A 453 -9.69 -24.91 15.92
N LYS A 454 -9.00 -26.02 15.70
CA LYS A 454 -7.51 -26.03 15.70
C LYS A 454 -6.91 -25.01 14.75
N ASP A 455 -7.67 -24.64 13.74
CA ASP A 455 -7.29 -23.69 12.71
C ASP A 455 -8.05 -22.37 12.99
N ALA A 456 -7.42 -21.49 13.74
CA ALA A 456 -7.95 -20.15 14.05
C ALA A 456 -8.12 -19.33 12.76
N HIS A 457 -9.36 -18.97 12.41
CA HIS A 457 -9.67 -18.20 11.20
C HIS A 457 -10.77 -17.15 11.39
N GLY A 458 -11.29 -17.04 12.61
CA GLY A 458 -12.30 -16.04 12.95
C GLY A 458 -11.77 -14.62 12.77
N THR A 459 -12.56 -13.76 12.10
CA THR A 459 -12.23 -12.35 11.91
C THR A 459 -13.45 -11.48 12.14
N ALA A 460 -13.22 -10.25 12.62
CA ALA A 460 -14.26 -9.25 12.74
C ALA A 460 -13.74 -7.85 12.43
N LEU A 461 -14.63 -7.03 11.88
CA LEU A 461 -14.44 -5.61 11.71
C LEU A 461 -15.61 -4.88 12.39
N VAL A 462 -15.28 -3.90 13.21
CA VAL A 462 -16.24 -3.03 13.89
C VAL A 462 -15.85 -1.59 13.60
N ALA A 463 -16.77 -0.82 13.02
CA ALA A 463 -16.52 0.60 12.73
C ALA A 463 -17.66 1.47 13.30
N GLN A 464 -17.30 2.53 14.01
CA GLN A 464 -18.26 3.44 14.62
C GLN A 464 -18.74 4.47 13.59
N LEU A 465 -20.02 4.42 13.22
CA LEU A 465 -20.67 5.37 12.31
C LEU A 465 -21.19 6.62 13.04
N GLY A 466 -21.64 6.44 14.27
CA GLY A 466 -22.18 7.48 15.13
C GLY A 466 -22.01 7.13 16.61
N PRO A 467 -22.46 7.97 17.55
CA PRO A 467 -22.29 7.72 18.99
C PRO A 467 -22.81 6.35 19.45
N ASP A 468 -23.92 5.91 18.89
CA ASP A 468 -24.59 4.66 19.23
C ASP A 468 -24.87 3.79 17.98
N GLU A 469 -24.11 3.99 16.89
CA GLU A 469 -24.30 3.28 15.63
C GLU A 469 -22.98 2.72 15.11
N PHE A 470 -23.01 1.45 14.68
CA PHE A 470 -21.81 0.72 14.22
C PHE A 470 -22.09 0.00 12.90
N LEU A 471 -21.05 -0.14 12.10
CA LEU A 471 -20.97 -1.05 10.96
C LEU A 471 -20.14 -2.25 11.41
N VAL A 472 -20.67 -3.44 11.25
CA VAL A 472 -20.00 -4.67 11.69
C VAL A 472 -20.04 -5.72 10.60
N THR A 473 -18.97 -6.50 10.51
CA THR A 473 -18.87 -7.70 9.69
C THR A 473 -17.88 -8.67 10.32
N GLY A 474 -17.93 -9.92 9.93
CA GLY A 474 -17.01 -10.95 10.43
C GLY A 474 -17.18 -12.27 9.70
N VAL A 475 -16.28 -13.19 10.04
CA VAL A 475 -16.30 -14.60 9.64
C VAL A 475 -16.03 -15.41 10.90
N ASP A 476 -16.85 -16.44 11.17
CA ASP A 476 -16.75 -17.32 12.35
C ASP A 476 -16.54 -16.56 13.67
N ALA A 477 -17.29 -15.48 13.85
CA ALA A 477 -17.24 -14.61 15.02
C ALA A 477 -18.64 -14.16 15.43
N SER A 478 -18.82 -13.87 16.71
CA SER A 478 -20.00 -13.18 17.22
C SER A 478 -19.61 -11.87 17.90
N ILE A 479 -20.40 -10.81 17.66
CA ILE A 479 -20.11 -9.48 18.17
C ILE A 479 -21.27 -9.05 19.09
N SER A 480 -20.95 -8.68 20.32
CA SER A 480 -21.89 -8.11 21.27
C SER A 480 -21.39 -6.79 21.82
N PHE A 481 -22.33 -5.85 22.09
CA PHE A 481 -22.00 -4.52 22.59
C PHE A 481 -22.44 -4.34 24.03
N HIS A 482 -21.61 -3.71 24.85
CA HIS A 482 -21.91 -3.39 26.24
C HIS A 482 -21.27 -2.05 26.66
N LEU A 483 -21.65 -1.57 27.84
CA LEU A 483 -21.16 -0.31 28.42
C LEU A 483 -20.06 -0.63 29.45
N PRO A 484 -18.79 -0.26 29.21
CA PRO A 484 -17.70 -0.58 30.12
C PRO A 484 -17.87 0.11 31.48
N GLY A 485 -17.58 -0.64 32.57
CA GLY A 485 -17.51 -0.09 33.93
C GLY A 485 -18.76 0.62 34.42
N LYS A 486 -19.92 0.38 33.81
CA LYS A 486 -21.17 1.05 34.21
C LYS A 486 -21.82 0.36 35.38
N LEU A 487 -22.67 1.15 36.08
CA LEU A 487 -23.43 0.63 37.20
C LEU A 487 -24.36 -0.51 36.76
N PRO A 488 -24.64 -1.51 37.62
CA PRO A 488 -25.37 -2.72 37.22
C PRO A 488 -26.78 -2.50 36.64
N TRP A 489 -27.35 -1.33 36.89
CA TRP A 489 -28.68 -0.96 36.39
C TRP A 489 -28.70 -0.21 35.06
N ILE A 490 -27.54 0.23 34.54
CA ILE A 490 -27.46 0.79 33.20
C ILE A 490 -27.21 -0.35 32.20
N ARG A 491 -28.20 -0.58 31.38
CA ARG A 491 -28.17 -1.67 30.38
C ARG A 491 -28.12 -1.14 28.97
N SER A 492 -27.80 -2.00 28.05
CA SER A 492 -27.78 -1.74 26.60
C SER A 492 -28.66 -2.75 25.88
N GLN A 493 -29.19 -2.33 24.75
CA GLN A 493 -29.96 -3.19 23.84
C GLN A 493 -29.71 -2.79 22.39
N ILE A 494 -29.88 -3.74 21.50
CA ILE A 494 -29.96 -3.50 20.06
C ILE A 494 -31.31 -2.89 19.75
N VAL A 495 -31.33 -1.72 19.11
CA VAL A 495 -32.56 -1.08 18.61
C VAL A 495 -32.88 -1.59 17.22
N THR A 496 -31.88 -1.65 16.35
CA THR A 496 -31.98 -2.22 15.01
C THR A 496 -30.68 -2.88 14.63
N ALA A 497 -30.76 -4.00 13.92
CA ALA A 497 -29.65 -4.64 13.24
C ALA A 497 -30.07 -4.83 11.78
N GLU A 498 -29.50 -4.04 10.88
CA GLU A 498 -29.88 -3.98 9.48
C GLU A 498 -28.76 -4.55 8.60
N GLN A 499 -29.02 -5.71 8.01
CA GLN A 499 -28.13 -6.30 7.02
C GLN A 499 -28.27 -5.55 5.71
N GLY A 500 -27.13 -5.28 5.06
CA GLY A 500 -27.12 -4.55 3.79
C GLY A 500 -25.78 -4.61 3.07
N THR A 501 -25.65 -3.75 2.09
CA THR A 501 -24.42 -3.55 1.32
C THR A 501 -24.27 -2.08 0.94
N TYR A 502 -23.10 -1.70 0.44
CA TYR A 502 -22.90 -0.39 -0.19
C TYR A 502 -22.98 -0.51 -1.71
N GLU A 503 -23.72 0.40 -2.33
CA GLU A 503 -23.75 0.58 -3.78
C GLU A 503 -23.40 2.04 -4.09
N ASN A 504 -22.31 2.27 -4.82
CA ASN A 504 -21.82 3.61 -5.15
C ASN A 504 -21.64 4.52 -3.91
N GLY A 505 -21.19 3.95 -2.79
CA GLY A 505 -20.97 4.65 -1.54
C GLY A 505 -22.26 4.94 -0.73
N VAL A 506 -23.39 4.40 -1.14
CA VAL A 506 -24.68 4.55 -0.46
C VAL A 506 -25.10 3.22 0.15
N TRP A 507 -25.45 3.24 1.43
CA TRP A 507 -25.99 2.07 2.11
C TRP A 507 -27.31 1.61 1.50
N LYS A 508 -27.43 0.32 1.24
CA LYS A 508 -28.64 -0.35 0.73
C LYS A 508 -29.04 -1.44 1.71
N PRO A 509 -30.12 -1.23 2.47
CA PRO A 509 -30.63 -2.25 3.37
C PRO A 509 -31.25 -3.40 2.58
N LEU A 510 -31.04 -4.62 3.07
CA LEU A 510 -31.58 -5.86 2.52
C LEU A 510 -32.67 -6.45 3.41
N ARG A 511 -32.38 -6.57 4.72
CA ARG A 511 -33.32 -7.10 5.71
C ARG A 511 -32.92 -6.67 7.12
N LEU A 512 -33.83 -6.86 8.06
CA LEU A 512 -33.51 -6.73 9.49
C LEU A 512 -33.17 -8.10 10.08
N TRP A 513 -32.13 -8.12 10.91
CA TRP A 513 -31.91 -9.19 11.87
C TRP A 513 -32.77 -8.92 13.10
N ASN A 514 -33.44 -9.94 13.61
CA ASN A 514 -34.36 -9.76 14.74
C ASN A 514 -34.42 -11.03 15.61
N GLY A 515 -34.99 -10.87 16.81
CA GLY A 515 -35.28 -11.96 17.72
C GLY A 515 -34.10 -12.90 17.90
N ASP A 516 -34.28 -14.12 17.50
CA ASP A 516 -33.31 -15.21 17.69
C ASP A 516 -31.94 -14.95 17.04
N GLU A 517 -31.87 -14.09 16.01
CA GLU A 517 -30.62 -13.74 15.32
C GLU A 517 -29.76 -12.75 16.12
N THR A 518 -30.34 -12.05 17.11
CA THR A 518 -29.63 -11.04 17.92
C THR A 518 -29.52 -11.39 19.40
N ASP A 519 -30.24 -12.42 19.88
CA ASP A 519 -30.29 -12.80 21.30
C ASP A 519 -28.92 -13.18 21.88
N ARG A 520 -27.99 -13.63 21.03
CA ARG A 520 -26.65 -14.08 21.44
C ARG A 520 -25.53 -13.22 20.83
N GLY A 521 -25.83 -11.97 20.52
CA GLY A 521 -24.99 -11.08 19.74
C GLY A 521 -25.19 -11.25 18.23
N LEU A 522 -24.44 -10.51 17.45
CA LEU A 522 -24.46 -10.56 15.99
C LEU A 522 -23.53 -11.68 15.54
N CYS A 523 -24.10 -12.83 15.12
CA CYS A 523 -23.33 -14.02 14.76
C CYS A 523 -23.04 -14.07 13.27
N PHE A 524 -21.77 -14.04 12.91
CA PHE A 524 -21.26 -14.14 11.54
C PHE A 524 -20.69 -15.56 11.31
N HIS A 525 -21.18 -16.21 10.27
CA HIS A 525 -20.74 -17.52 9.82
C HIS A 525 -19.70 -17.40 8.68
N GLU A 526 -19.43 -18.50 8.00
CA GLU A 526 -18.52 -18.51 6.83
C GLU A 526 -18.96 -17.57 5.70
N LYS A 527 -20.28 -17.32 5.57
CA LYS A 527 -20.79 -16.39 4.56
C LYS A 527 -20.67 -14.96 5.07
N PRO A 528 -19.89 -14.12 4.39
CA PRO A 528 -19.72 -12.74 4.81
C PRO A 528 -21.02 -11.94 4.71
N GLU A 529 -21.36 -11.24 5.76
CA GLU A 529 -22.51 -10.35 5.85
C GLU A 529 -22.08 -9.03 6.50
N VAL A 530 -22.71 -7.93 6.11
CA VAL A 530 -22.45 -6.61 6.69
C VAL A 530 -23.72 -6.12 7.36
N VAL A 531 -23.59 -5.69 8.62
CA VAL A 531 -24.72 -5.24 9.44
C VAL A 531 -24.46 -3.85 9.98
N ARG A 532 -25.42 -2.95 9.83
CA ARG A 532 -25.49 -1.69 10.61
C ARG A 532 -26.31 -1.93 11.86
N VAL A 533 -25.70 -1.71 13.00
CA VAL A 533 -26.37 -1.89 14.29
C VAL A 533 -26.52 -0.56 15.00
N LYS A 534 -27.72 -0.30 15.49
CA LYS A 534 -28.01 0.85 16.36
C LYS A 534 -28.28 0.35 17.77
N MET A 535 -27.57 0.93 18.71
CA MET A 535 -27.62 0.61 20.13
C MET A 535 -28.40 1.66 20.91
N GLN A 536 -28.90 1.29 22.08
CA GLN A 536 -29.53 2.20 23.04
C GLN A 536 -29.13 1.82 24.46
N ARG A 537 -29.00 2.82 25.32
CA ARG A 537 -28.81 2.70 26.77
C ARG A 537 -30.14 2.89 27.46
N PHE A 538 -30.37 2.16 28.54
CA PHE A 538 -31.57 2.30 29.37
C PHE A 538 -31.31 1.90 30.81
#